data_e5d74c2194f50502e00c53f7f107bd2b
#
_entry.id   e5d74c2194f50502e00c53f7f107bd2b
#
_cell.length_a   1.000
_cell.length_b   1.000
_cell.length_c   1.000
_cell.angle_alpha   90.00
_cell.angle_beta   90.00
_cell.angle_gamma   90.00
#
_symmetry.space_group_name_H-M   'P 1'
#
loop_
_entity.id
_entity.type
_entity.pdbx_description
1 polymer ?
#
loop_
_entity_poly.entity_id
_entity_poly.type
_entity_poly.pdbx_seq_one_letter_code
_entity_poly.pdbx_strand_id
1 'polypeptide(L)' 'MLLAEAFALFRRLGVNVETMNQRDFSISDFALAKRYHADRNPQGAELMLAINSARAAILDSYRSSAP' A
#
# COMPACT_ATOMS: atom_id res chain seq x y z
N MET A 1 5.80 6.55 7.89
CA MET A 1 6.61 5.86 6.85
C MET A 1 6.94 6.86 5.75
N LEU A 2 8.15 6.85 5.27
CA LEU A 2 8.55 7.68 4.14
C LEU A 2 7.93 7.15 2.84
N LEU A 3 7.62 8.05 1.91
CA LEU A 3 6.99 7.65 0.65
C LEU A 3 7.82 6.65 -0.14
N ALA A 4 9.14 6.83 -0.18
CA ALA A 4 10.02 5.89 -0.86
C ALA A 4 9.97 4.49 -0.25
N GLU A 5 9.86 4.41 1.07
CA GLU A 5 9.71 3.14 1.77
C GLU A 5 8.35 2.50 1.45
N ALA A 6 7.31 3.31 1.37
CA ALA A 6 5.97 2.83 1.02
C ALA A 6 5.97 2.23 -0.40
N PHE A 7 6.57 2.92 -1.36
CA PHE A 7 6.69 2.40 -2.73
C PHE A 7 7.49 1.09 -2.76
N ALA A 8 8.59 1.02 -2.01
CA ALA A 8 9.42 -0.19 -1.97
C ALA A 8 8.65 -1.38 -1.38
N LEU A 9 7.85 -1.14 -0.33
CA LEU A 9 7.04 -2.18 0.27
C LEU A 9 6.04 -2.76 -0.74
N PHE A 10 5.28 -1.89 -1.42
CA PHE A 10 4.29 -2.35 -2.40
C PHE A 10 4.96 -3.04 -3.58
N ARG A 11 6.13 -2.57 -4.00
CA ARG A 11 6.88 -3.21 -5.09
C ARG A 11 7.25 -4.64 -4.72
N ARG A 12 7.68 -4.89 -3.48
CA ARG A 12 7.98 -6.25 -3.01
C ARG A 12 6.75 -7.14 -3.01
N LEU A 13 5.57 -6.55 -2.88
CA LEU A 13 4.30 -7.27 -2.93
C LEU A 13 3.74 -7.38 -4.35
N GLY A 14 4.50 -6.94 -5.35
CA GLY A 14 4.12 -7.07 -6.75
C GLY A 14 3.30 -5.90 -7.30
N VAL A 15 3.27 -4.77 -6.61
CA VAL A 15 2.48 -3.62 -7.01
C VAL A 15 3.39 -2.42 -7.28
N ASN A 16 3.42 -1.94 -8.51
CA ASN A 16 4.23 -0.79 -8.91
C ASN A 16 3.40 0.49 -8.77
N VAL A 17 3.35 1.03 -7.56
CA VAL A 17 2.51 2.18 -7.23
C VAL A 17 2.95 3.46 -7.95
N GLU A 18 4.24 3.60 -8.24
CA GLU A 18 4.77 4.80 -8.89
C GLU A 18 4.12 5.09 -10.24
N THR A 19 3.64 4.05 -10.92
CA THR A 19 3.01 4.19 -12.23
C THR A 19 1.49 4.24 -12.16
N MET A 20 0.91 4.21 -10.96
CA MET A 20 -0.54 4.14 -10.77
C MET A 20 -1.13 5.49 -10.42
N ASN A 21 -2.36 5.73 -10.91
CA ASN A 21 -3.17 6.81 -10.38
C ASN A 21 -3.84 6.35 -9.09
N GLN A 22 -4.53 7.26 -8.41
CA GLN A 22 -5.15 6.96 -7.11
C GLN A 22 -6.17 5.83 -7.21
N ARG A 23 -6.96 5.80 -8.28
CA ARG A 23 -7.98 4.78 -8.48
C ARG A 23 -7.35 3.38 -8.61
N ASP A 24 -6.31 3.27 -9.44
CA ASP A 24 -5.63 1.99 -9.65
C ASP A 24 -4.94 1.52 -8.38
N PHE A 25 -4.33 2.45 -7.65
CA PHE A 25 -3.73 2.15 -6.37
C PHE A 25 -4.78 1.62 -5.39
N SER A 26 -5.95 2.26 -5.28
CA SER A 26 -7.01 1.84 -4.36
C SER A 26 -7.48 0.43 -4.66
N ILE A 27 -7.61 0.07 -5.94
CA ILE A 27 -8.00 -1.28 -6.34
C ILE A 27 -6.95 -2.30 -5.93
N SER A 28 -5.68 -2.00 -6.19
CA SER A 28 -4.57 -2.89 -5.85
C SER A 28 -4.41 -3.04 -4.34
N ASP A 29 -4.56 -1.95 -3.59
CA ASP A 29 -4.49 -1.95 -2.14
C ASP A 29 -5.61 -2.80 -1.53
N PHE A 30 -6.82 -2.67 -2.06
CA PHE A 30 -7.96 -3.46 -1.60
C PHE A 30 -7.71 -4.96 -1.81
N ALA A 31 -7.16 -5.33 -2.96
CA ALA A 31 -6.84 -6.72 -3.26
C ALA A 31 -5.79 -7.27 -2.30
N LEU A 32 -4.75 -6.50 -1.99
CA LEU A 32 -3.74 -6.89 -1.02
C LEU A 32 -4.33 -7.02 0.38
N ALA A 33 -5.17 -6.06 0.78
CA ALA A 33 -5.78 -6.08 2.11
C ALA A 33 -6.64 -7.33 2.29
N LYS A 34 -7.45 -7.69 1.28
CA LYS A 34 -8.25 -8.91 1.33
C LYS A 34 -7.37 -10.14 1.52
N ARG A 35 -6.29 -10.21 0.75
CA ARG A 35 -5.39 -11.37 0.80
C ARG A 35 -4.78 -11.55 2.18
N TYR A 36 -4.26 -10.47 2.78
CA TYR A 36 -3.55 -10.55 4.04
C TYR A 36 -4.48 -10.57 5.26
N HIS A 37 -5.69 -10.01 5.16
CA HIS A 37 -6.69 -10.13 6.22
C HIS A 37 -7.16 -11.58 6.39
N ALA A 38 -7.17 -12.35 5.32
CA ALA A 38 -7.54 -13.76 5.38
C ALA A 38 -6.41 -14.62 5.96
N ASP A 39 -5.19 -14.08 6.04
CA ASP A 39 -4.02 -14.80 6.54
C ASP A 39 -4.01 -14.73 8.07
N ARG A 40 -4.04 -15.90 8.71
CA ARG A 40 -4.00 -16.02 10.17
C ARG A 40 -2.59 -16.12 10.73
N ASN A 41 -1.58 -16.01 9.87
CA ASN A 41 -0.19 -16.05 10.26
C ASN A 41 0.17 -14.74 11.00
N PRO A 42 0.88 -14.78 12.14
CA PRO A 42 1.36 -13.57 12.82
C PRO A 42 2.16 -12.64 11.90
N GLN A 43 2.90 -13.19 10.94
CA GLN A 43 3.62 -12.39 9.95
C GLN A 43 2.66 -11.58 9.06
N GLY A 44 1.48 -12.12 8.80
CA GLY A 44 0.47 -11.40 8.04
C GLY A 44 -0.05 -10.17 8.79
N ALA A 45 -0.21 -10.27 10.10
CA ALA A 45 -0.64 -9.14 10.92
C ALA A 45 0.39 -8.02 10.91
N GLU A 46 1.68 -8.35 11.04
CA GLU A 46 2.76 -7.35 10.96
C GLU A 46 2.80 -6.68 9.60
N LEU A 47 2.64 -7.47 8.54
CA LEU A 47 2.62 -6.97 7.18
C LEU A 47 1.44 -6.03 6.96
N MET A 48 0.26 -6.35 7.51
CA MET A 48 -0.90 -5.46 7.41
C MET A 48 -0.67 -4.12 8.09
N LEU A 49 0.03 -4.10 9.23
CA LEU A 49 0.39 -2.84 9.88
C LEU A 49 1.29 -2.00 8.97
N ALA A 50 2.27 -2.64 8.34
CA ALA A 50 3.16 -1.96 7.41
C ALA A 50 2.42 -1.46 6.17
N ILE A 51 1.50 -2.26 5.63
CA ILE A 51 0.66 -1.88 4.49
C ILE A 51 -0.21 -0.67 4.84
N ASN A 52 -0.80 -0.65 6.04
CA ASN A 52 -1.62 0.47 6.48
C ASN A 52 -0.81 1.77 6.57
N SER A 53 0.41 1.70 7.12
CA SER A 53 1.31 2.85 7.17
C SER A 53 1.70 3.33 5.76
N ALA A 54 2.04 2.39 4.89
CA ALA A 54 2.42 2.69 3.51
C ALA A 54 1.25 3.30 2.74
N ARG A 55 0.04 2.76 2.94
CA ARG A 55 -1.19 3.31 2.33
C ARG A 55 -1.37 4.77 2.69
N ALA A 56 -1.23 5.11 3.97
CA ALA A 56 -1.41 6.47 4.43
C ALA A 56 -0.41 7.42 3.74
N ALA A 57 0.85 7.02 3.63
CA ALA A 57 1.87 7.83 2.96
C ALA A 57 1.55 8.02 1.47
N ILE A 58 1.10 6.96 0.79
CA ILE A 58 0.80 7.02 -0.64
C ILE A 58 -0.45 7.86 -0.89
N LEU A 59 -1.51 7.69 -0.10
CA LEU A 59 -2.72 8.49 -0.26
C LEU A 59 -2.45 9.97 0.00
N ASP A 60 -1.59 10.28 0.98
CA ASP A 60 -1.19 11.63 1.26
C ASP A 60 -0.44 12.25 0.08
N SER A 61 0.38 11.46 -0.62
CA SER A 61 1.09 11.93 -1.80
C SER A 61 0.15 12.32 -2.94
N TYR A 62 -0.93 11.59 -3.14
CA TYR A 62 -1.95 11.94 -4.15
C TYR A 62 -2.65 13.24 -3.77
N ARG A 63 -2.97 13.41 -2.49
CA ARG A 63 -3.59 14.64 -2.00
C ARG A 63 -2.68 15.85 -2.22
N SER A 64 -1.41 15.71 -1.95
CA SER A 64 -0.42 16.78 -2.11
C SER A 64 -0.19 17.14 -3.58
N SER A 65 -0.46 16.22 -4.50
CA SER A 65 -0.31 16.43 -5.94
C SER A 65 -1.55 17.05 -6.59
N ALA A 66 -2.65 17.16 -5.85
CA ALA A 66 -3.88 17.75 -6.39
C ALA A 66 -3.68 19.24 -6.65
N PRO A 67 -4.17 19.75 -7.80
CA PRO A 67 -4.06 21.19 -8.10
C PRO A 67 -4.94 22.03 -7.20
#